data_2fd0fe7b83dc4d12052cb4c12474588f
#
_entry.id   2fd0fe7b83dc4d12052cb4c12474588f
#
_cell.length_a   1.000
_cell.length_b   1.000
_cell.length_c   1.000
_cell.angle_alpha   90.00
_cell.angle_beta   90.00
_cell.angle_gamma   90.00
#
_symmetry.space_group_name_H-M   'P 1'
#
loop_
_entity.id
_entity.type
_entity.pdbx_description
1 polymer ?
#
loop_
_entity_poly.entity_id
_entity_poly.type
_entity_poly.pdbx_seq_one_letter_code
_entity_poly.pdbx_strand_id
1 'polypeptide(L)' 'MQSIPLNVDIPDMVRISEKELKIMLASKLYETEVLSLGQAASVAGLSKRAFIEILGQYGVSLFSMSVDEFRQDIANA' A
#
# COMPACT_ATOMS: atom_id res chain seq x y z
N MET A 1 5.74 -16.10 -5.25
CA MET A 1 4.71 -15.02 -5.30
C MET A 1 3.60 -15.44 -6.23
N GLN A 2 2.38 -15.20 -5.82
CA GLN A 2 1.26 -15.41 -6.73
C GLN A 2 0.85 -14.10 -7.37
N SER A 3 0.42 -14.18 -8.62
CA SER A 3 -0.04 -13.04 -9.37
C SER A 3 -1.54 -13.22 -9.64
N ILE A 4 -2.33 -12.25 -9.22
CA ILE A 4 -3.79 -12.33 -9.37
C ILE A 4 -4.23 -11.34 -10.44
N PRO A 5 -4.72 -11.80 -11.58
CA PRO A 5 -5.24 -10.89 -12.60
C PRO A 5 -6.62 -10.38 -12.17
N LEU A 6 -6.77 -9.07 -12.15
CA LEU A 6 -8.03 -8.42 -11.79
C LEU A 6 -8.52 -7.57 -12.95
N ASN A 7 -9.78 -7.71 -13.29
CA ASN A 7 -10.45 -6.82 -14.21
C ASN A 7 -11.42 -5.96 -13.44
N VAL A 8 -11.17 -4.65 -13.43
CA VAL A 8 -12.00 -3.69 -12.69
C VAL A 8 -12.57 -2.69 -13.68
N ASP A 9 -13.89 -2.64 -13.75
CA ASP A 9 -14.59 -1.70 -14.62
C ASP A 9 -14.87 -0.42 -13.85
N ILE A 10 -14.28 0.69 -14.32
CA ILE A 10 -14.44 2.00 -13.72
C ILE A 10 -15.28 2.86 -14.65
N PRO A 11 -16.33 3.54 -14.14
CA PRO A 11 -17.12 4.46 -14.98
C PRO A 11 -16.23 5.49 -15.68
N ASP A 12 -16.52 5.80 -16.93
CA ASP A 12 -15.69 6.68 -17.74
C ASP A 12 -15.50 8.07 -17.14
N MET A 13 -16.47 8.53 -16.36
CA MET A 13 -16.40 9.85 -15.72
C MET A 13 -15.49 9.86 -14.50
N VAL A 14 -15.11 8.71 -13.99
CA VAL A 14 -14.20 8.59 -12.86
C VAL A 14 -12.78 8.44 -13.38
N ARG A 15 -11.90 9.33 -12.95
CA ARG A 15 -10.51 9.30 -13.39
C ARG A 15 -9.64 8.71 -12.29
N ILE A 16 -9.22 7.47 -12.52
CA ILE A 16 -8.29 6.80 -11.61
C ILE A 16 -7.36 5.92 -12.46
N SER A 17 -6.08 5.94 -12.13
CA SER A 17 -5.09 5.15 -12.85
C SER A 17 -4.94 3.77 -12.22
N GLU A 18 -4.39 2.84 -12.99
CA GLU A 18 -4.05 1.52 -12.47
C GLU A 18 -3.09 1.61 -11.29
N LYS A 19 -2.14 2.53 -11.36
CA LYS A 19 -1.18 2.76 -10.28
C LYS A 19 -1.89 3.20 -9.00
N GLU A 20 -2.83 4.13 -9.10
CA GLU A 20 -3.61 4.58 -7.96
C GLU A 20 -4.42 3.44 -7.35
N LEU A 21 -5.03 2.62 -8.18
CA LEU A 21 -5.79 1.46 -7.71
C LEU A 21 -4.89 0.49 -6.94
N LYS A 22 -3.69 0.22 -7.43
CA LYS A 22 -2.74 -0.66 -6.75
C LYS A 22 -2.33 -0.10 -5.40
N ILE A 23 -2.10 1.20 -5.33
CA ILE A 23 -1.73 1.87 -4.08
C ILE A 23 -2.87 1.79 -3.08
N MET A 24 -4.09 2.08 -3.51
CA MET A 24 -5.26 2.00 -2.65
C MET A 24 -5.50 0.58 -2.14
N LEU A 25 -5.37 -0.40 -3.03
CA LEU A 25 -5.51 -1.80 -2.66
C LEU A 25 -4.45 -2.21 -1.63
N ALA A 26 -3.20 -1.87 -1.88
CA ALA A 26 -2.11 -2.15 -0.97
C ALA A 26 -2.31 -1.49 0.38
N SER A 27 -2.78 -0.24 0.38
CA SER A 27 -3.05 0.52 1.60
C SER A 27 -4.12 -0.15 2.44
N LYS A 28 -5.18 -0.61 1.81
CA LYS A 28 -6.27 -1.29 2.52
C LYS A 28 -5.82 -2.64 3.08
N LEU A 29 -5.06 -3.40 2.29
CA LEU A 29 -4.54 -4.68 2.74
C LEU A 29 -3.55 -4.52 3.90
N TYR A 30 -2.78 -3.44 3.89
CA TYR A 30 -1.91 -3.11 5.02
C TYR A 30 -2.73 -2.70 6.25
N GLU A 31 -3.72 -1.83 6.05
CA GLU A 31 -4.58 -1.35 7.13
C GLU A 31 -5.31 -2.49 7.84
N THR A 32 -5.77 -3.48 7.09
CA THR A 32 -6.47 -4.65 7.62
C THR A 32 -5.53 -5.76 8.07
N GLU A 33 -4.24 -5.51 8.07
CA GLU A 33 -3.20 -6.44 8.55
C GLU A 33 -3.07 -7.72 7.70
N VAL A 34 -3.56 -7.70 6.47
CA VAL A 34 -3.37 -8.82 5.54
C VAL A 34 -1.93 -8.84 5.04
N LEU A 35 -1.36 -7.66 4.78
CA LEU A 35 0.02 -7.51 4.31
C LEU A 35 0.84 -6.70 5.31
N SER A 36 2.12 -7.05 5.42
CA SER A 36 3.09 -6.22 6.12
C SER A 36 3.38 -4.96 5.31
N LEU A 37 4.05 -3.99 5.92
CA LEU A 37 4.43 -2.76 5.23
C LEU A 37 5.25 -3.04 3.98
N GLY A 38 6.27 -3.90 4.09
CA GLY A 38 7.12 -4.24 2.95
C GLY A 38 6.36 -4.94 1.83
N GLN A 39 5.46 -5.86 2.20
CA GLN A 39 4.64 -6.57 1.24
C GLN A 39 3.68 -5.62 0.53
N ALA A 40 3.05 -4.73 1.26
CA ALA A 40 2.13 -3.74 0.70
C ALA A 40 2.86 -2.78 -0.24
N ALA A 41 4.04 -2.31 0.15
CA ALA A 41 4.86 -1.46 -0.71
C ALA A 41 5.20 -2.16 -2.02
N SER A 42 5.53 -3.45 -1.95
CA SER A 42 5.81 -4.25 -3.13
C SER A 42 4.60 -4.36 -4.06
N VAL A 43 3.42 -4.58 -3.50
CA VAL A 43 2.16 -4.62 -4.28
C VAL A 43 1.92 -3.28 -4.96
N ALA A 44 2.19 -2.18 -4.27
CA ALA A 44 2.04 -0.84 -4.82
C ALA A 44 3.12 -0.48 -5.84
N GLY A 45 4.20 -1.28 -5.93
CA GLY A 45 5.32 -0.98 -6.81
C GLY A 45 6.19 0.16 -6.30
N LEU A 46 6.24 0.34 -4.99
CA LEU A 46 6.96 1.44 -4.36
C LEU A 46 7.98 0.93 -3.35
N SER A 47 8.95 1.79 -3.01
CA SER A 47 9.81 1.54 -1.86
C SER A 47 8.99 1.69 -0.58
N LYS A 48 9.47 1.10 0.52
CA LYS A 48 8.81 1.24 1.81
C LYS A 48 8.65 2.71 2.20
N ARG A 49 9.69 3.51 2.00
CA ARG A 49 9.66 4.94 2.33
C ARG A 49 8.60 5.68 1.53
N ALA A 50 8.57 5.46 0.21
CA ALA A 50 7.58 6.10 -0.64
C ALA A 50 6.17 5.67 -0.28
N PHE A 51 5.99 4.40 0.05
CA PHE A 51 4.69 3.89 0.45
C PHE A 51 4.21 4.51 1.77
N ILE A 52 5.11 4.68 2.75
CA ILE A 52 4.78 5.33 4.02
C ILE A 52 4.29 6.76 3.79
N GLU A 53 4.97 7.51 2.92
CA GLU A 53 4.57 8.87 2.60
C GLU A 53 3.17 8.90 1.97
N ILE A 54 2.89 7.97 1.08
CA ILE A 54 1.60 7.88 0.41
C ILE A 54 0.49 7.47 1.39
N LEU A 55 0.77 6.58 2.32
CA LEU A 55 -0.21 6.18 3.35
C LEU A 55 -0.76 7.39 4.08
N GLY A 56 0.10 8.35 4.40
CA GLY A 56 -0.34 9.59 5.03
C GLY A 56 -1.34 10.36 4.20
N GLN A 57 -1.16 10.36 2.88
CA GLN A 57 -2.07 11.04 1.96
C GLN A 57 -3.43 10.36 1.86
N TYR A 58 -3.46 9.04 2.03
CA TYR A 58 -4.72 8.27 1.98
C TYR A 58 -5.38 8.13 3.35
N GLY A 59 -4.83 8.78 4.37
CA GLY A 59 -5.42 8.75 5.71
C GLY A 59 -5.29 7.41 6.42
N VAL A 60 -4.39 6.56 6.00
CA VAL A 60 -4.16 5.26 6.64
C VAL A 60 -3.27 5.45 7.86
N SER A 61 -3.70 4.88 8.99
CA SER A 61 -2.95 4.96 10.23
C SER A 61 -1.77 4.01 10.25
N LEU A 62 -0.62 4.49 10.72
CA LEU A 62 0.55 3.65 10.95
C LEU A 62 0.58 3.08 12.38
N PHE A 63 -0.42 3.43 13.18
CA PHE A 63 -0.46 3.02 14.60
C PHE A 63 -0.76 1.54 14.79
N SER A 64 -1.12 0.82 13.72
CA SER A 64 -1.34 -0.62 13.80
C SER A 64 -0.05 -1.42 13.89
N MET A 65 1.12 -0.78 13.64
CA MET A 65 2.39 -1.50 13.71
C MET A 65 3.16 -1.08 14.96
N SER A 66 4.02 -1.99 15.45
CA SER A 66 4.89 -1.68 16.57
C SER A 66 5.94 -0.66 16.18
N VAL A 67 6.45 0.08 17.17
CA VAL A 67 7.51 1.08 16.92
C VAL A 67 8.75 0.40 16.36
N ASP A 68 9.10 -0.77 16.87
CA ASP A 68 10.28 -1.50 16.41
C ASP A 68 10.13 -1.97 14.97
N GLU A 69 8.96 -2.49 14.62
CA GLU A 69 8.66 -2.89 13.25
C GLU A 69 8.76 -1.72 12.29
N PHE A 70 8.20 -0.58 12.69
CA PHE A 70 8.24 0.65 11.89
C PHE A 70 9.68 1.12 11.67
N ARG A 71 10.49 1.13 12.71
CA ARG A 71 11.90 1.53 12.61
C ARG A 71 12.69 0.61 11.73
N GLN A 72 12.45 -0.70 11.85
CA GLN A 72 13.12 -1.71 11.04
C GLN A 72 12.80 -1.53 9.57
N ASP A 73 11.53 -1.30 9.25
CA ASP A 73 11.10 -1.09 7.87
C ASP A 73 11.74 0.16 7.28
N ILE A 74 11.81 1.24 8.03
CA ILE A 74 12.44 2.48 7.58
C ILE A 74 13.95 2.30 7.40
N ALA A 75 14.61 1.61 8.31
CA ALA A 75 16.04 1.38 8.24
C ALA A 75 16.42 0.54 7.02
N ASN A 76 15.53 -0.35 6.58
CA ASN A 76 15.77 -1.24 5.44
C ASN A 76 15.21 -0.69 4.12
N ALA A 77 14.63 0.46 4.13
CA ALA A 77 13.98 1.05 2.96
C ALA A 77 14.98 1.60 1.94
#